data_c8fabcc6093a984b4f4e272f5fa32680
#
_entry.id   c8fabcc6093a984b4f4e272f5fa32680
#
_cell.length_a   1.000
_cell.length_b   1.000
_cell.length_c   1.000
_cell.angle_alpha   90.00
_cell.angle_beta   90.00
_cell.angle_gamma   90.00
#
_symmetry.space_group_name_H-M   'P 1'
#
loop_
_entity.id
_entity.type
_entity.pdbx_description
1 polymer ?
#
loop_
_entity_poly.entity_id
_entity_poly.type
_entity_poly.pdbx_seq_one_letter_code
_entity_poly.pdbx_strand_id
1 'polypeptide(L)'
;MERLTSDELRDCWPILSQPERVEAFQHMGRADSDDFFLELSAADQAVLLLAMEEGERRLWVRLLAPDDAADVVQLVSPTERSAVLGLLDETTRLEVTALLAYA
;
A
#
# COMPACT_ATOMS: atom_id res chain seq x y z
N MET A 1 24.07 3.98 -9.37
CA MET A 1 22.72 4.35 -9.82
C MET A 1 22.04 5.18 -8.72
N GLU A 2 21.61 6.35 -9.07
CA GLU A 2 20.91 7.19 -8.11
C GLU A 2 19.52 6.65 -7.82
N ARG A 3 19.13 6.71 -6.57
CA ARG A 3 17.77 6.33 -6.18
C ARG A 3 16.83 7.49 -6.45
N LEU A 4 15.63 7.16 -6.87
CA LEU A 4 14.60 8.18 -7.06
C LEU A 4 14.20 8.75 -5.70
N THR A 5 13.98 10.07 -5.67
CA THR A 5 13.41 10.72 -4.49
C THR A 5 11.89 10.67 -4.59
N SER A 6 11.21 10.91 -3.47
CA SER A 6 9.74 10.96 -3.45
C SER A 6 9.22 12.06 -4.38
N ASP A 7 9.90 13.21 -4.42
CA ASP A 7 9.49 14.32 -5.28
C ASP A 7 9.60 13.98 -6.77
N GLU A 8 10.71 13.34 -7.16
CA GLU A 8 10.91 12.92 -8.55
C GLU A 8 9.84 11.91 -8.97
N LEU A 9 9.55 10.93 -8.13
CA LEU A 9 8.55 9.92 -8.44
C LEU A 9 7.15 10.50 -8.44
N ARG A 10 6.85 11.42 -7.53
CA ARG A 10 5.55 12.09 -7.49
C ARG A 10 5.29 12.86 -8.78
N ASP A 11 6.29 13.52 -9.31
CA ASP A 11 6.17 14.30 -10.54
C ASP A 11 5.87 13.42 -11.76
N CYS A 12 6.45 12.24 -11.86
CA CYS A 12 6.25 11.36 -13.02
C CYS A 12 5.14 10.31 -12.81
N TRP A 13 4.61 10.19 -11.59
CA TRP A 13 3.64 9.14 -11.25
C TRP A 13 2.45 9.05 -12.21
N PRO A 14 1.81 10.17 -12.58
CA PRO A 14 0.63 10.10 -13.46
C PRO A 14 0.89 9.54 -14.84
N ILE A 15 2.12 9.64 -15.34
CA ILE A 15 2.46 9.18 -16.69
C ILE A 15 3.00 7.75 -16.71
N LEU A 16 3.24 7.15 -15.55
CA LEU A 16 3.74 5.78 -15.46
C LEU A 16 2.59 4.77 -15.53
N SER A 17 2.86 3.64 -16.19
CA SER A 17 1.96 2.48 -16.15
C SER A 17 2.06 1.80 -14.79
N GLN A 18 1.12 0.89 -14.48
CA GLN A 18 1.17 0.16 -13.22
C GLN A 18 2.48 -0.62 -13.02
N PRO A 19 2.96 -1.39 -14.01
CA PRO A 19 4.26 -2.06 -13.84
C PRO A 19 5.40 -1.10 -13.62
N GLU A 20 5.40 0.04 -14.31
CA GLU A 20 6.44 1.06 -14.13
C GLU A 20 6.38 1.68 -12.74
N ARG A 21 5.18 1.90 -12.22
CA ARG A 21 5.00 2.43 -10.85
C ARG A 21 5.54 1.47 -9.80
N VAL A 22 5.25 0.18 -9.94
CA VAL A 22 5.75 -0.84 -9.02
C VAL A 22 7.28 -0.87 -9.05
N GLU A 23 7.86 -0.90 -10.25
CA GLU A 23 9.31 -0.95 -10.40
C GLU A 23 9.97 0.30 -9.82
N ALA A 24 9.45 1.48 -10.15
CA ALA A 24 9.99 2.74 -9.66
C ALA A 24 9.93 2.82 -8.13
N PHE A 25 8.81 2.39 -7.54
CA PHE A 25 8.65 2.37 -6.10
C PHE A 25 9.68 1.46 -5.43
N GLN A 26 9.93 0.29 -6.01
CA GLN A 26 10.90 -0.66 -5.47
C GLN A 26 12.33 -0.13 -5.52
N HIS A 27 12.62 0.83 -6.40
CA HIS A 27 13.93 1.45 -6.51
C HIS A 27 14.11 2.70 -5.64
N MET A 28 13.08 3.11 -4.90
CA MET A 28 13.19 4.24 -3.98
C MET A 28 14.03 3.91 -2.77
N GLY A 29 14.69 4.94 -2.20
CA GLY A 29 15.33 4.81 -0.90
C GLY A 29 14.29 4.59 0.20
N ARG A 30 14.62 3.78 1.21
CA ARG A 30 13.69 3.42 2.28
C ARG A 30 13.13 4.64 3.02
N ALA A 31 13.99 5.63 3.26
CA ALA A 31 13.57 6.83 4.00
C ALA A 31 12.49 7.63 3.26
N ASP A 32 12.54 7.64 1.92
CA ASP A 32 11.57 8.38 1.11
C ASP A 32 10.32 7.56 0.82
N SER A 33 10.45 6.24 0.72
CA SER A 33 9.36 5.37 0.28
C SER A 33 8.21 5.30 1.28
N ASP A 34 8.48 5.36 2.59
CA ASP A 34 7.45 5.32 3.61
C ASP A 34 6.48 6.50 3.46
N ASP A 35 7.02 7.71 3.39
CA ASP A 35 6.21 8.92 3.24
C ASP A 35 5.47 8.93 1.91
N PHE A 36 6.15 8.54 0.85
CA PHE A 36 5.54 8.49 -0.48
C PHE A 36 4.35 7.52 -0.50
N PHE A 37 4.52 6.33 0.07
CA PHE A 37 3.46 5.32 0.12
C PHE A 37 2.22 5.85 0.85
N LEU A 38 2.43 6.51 2.00
CA LEU A 38 1.33 7.03 2.80
C LEU A 38 0.57 8.17 2.13
N GLU A 39 1.19 8.87 1.18
CA GLU A 39 0.55 9.94 0.43
C GLU A 39 -0.25 9.45 -0.77
N LEU A 40 -0.06 8.19 -1.19
CA LEU A 40 -0.75 7.64 -2.36
C LEU A 40 -2.24 7.39 -2.09
N SER A 41 -3.01 7.33 -3.17
CA SER A 41 -4.41 6.92 -3.08
C SER A 41 -4.49 5.46 -2.62
N ALA A 42 -5.63 5.08 -2.05
CA ALA A 42 -5.86 3.70 -1.64
C ALA A 42 -5.74 2.73 -2.82
N ALA A 43 -6.16 3.14 -4.01
CA ALA A 43 -6.05 2.32 -5.22
C ALA A 43 -4.58 2.03 -5.57
N ASP A 44 -3.73 3.06 -5.53
CA ASP A 44 -2.30 2.90 -5.80
C ASP A 44 -1.62 2.07 -4.71
N GLN A 45 -1.98 2.30 -3.46
CA GLN A 45 -1.48 1.50 -2.34
C GLN A 45 -1.82 0.02 -2.51
N ALA A 46 -3.05 -0.28 -2.92
CA ALA A 46 -3.48 -1.66 -3.16
C ALA A 46 -2.65 -2.32 -4.27
N VAL A 47 -2.42 -1.62 -5.37
CA VAL A 47 -1.61 -2.13 -6.47
C VAL A 47 -0.19 -2.47 -6.00
N LEU A 48 0.43 -1.56 -5.24
CA LEU A 48 1.78 -1.78 -4.74
C LEU A 48 1.84 -2.93 -3.75
N LEU A 49 0.89 -3.01 -2.84
CA LEU A 49 0.85 -4.10 -1.85
C LEU A 49 0.73 -5.47 -2.50
N LEU A 50 -0.15 -5.60 -3.50
CA LEU A 50 -0.35 -6.88 -4.18
C LEU A 50 0.84 -7.29 -5.03
N ALA A 51 1.68 -6.34 -5.43
CA ALA A 51 2.91 -6.61 -6.18
C ALA A 51 4.08 -7.03 -5.28
N MET A 52 3.96 -6.85 -3.97
CA MET A 52 5.01 -7.21 -3.01
C MET A 52 4.91 -8.66 -2.57
N GLU A 53 6.03 -9.21 -2.11
CA GLU A 53 6.04 -10.50 -1.42
C GLU A 53 5.36 -10.36 -0.07
N GLU A 54 4.85 -11.45 0.46
CA GLU A 54 4.04 -11.46 1.68
C GLU A 54 4.76 -10.82 2.88
N GLY A 55 6.05 -11.08 3.06
CA GLY A 55 6.83 -10.51 4.15
C GLY A 55 6.94 -9.00 4.07
N GLU A 56 7.16 -8.46 2.86
CA GLU A 56 7.20 -7.02 2.64
C GLU A 56 5.80 -6.41 2.78
N ARG A 57 4.79 -7.08 2.24
CA ARG A 57 3.41 -6.63 2.30
C ARG A 57 2.97 -6.38 3.74
N ARG A 58 3.37 -7.26 4.66
CA ARG A 58 3.09 -7.11 6.09
C ARG A 58 3.64 -5.80 6.64
N LEU A 59 4.88 -5.47 6.30
CA LEU A 59 5.51 -4.24 6.78
C LEU A 59 4.77 -3.00 6.30
N TRP A 60 4.40 -2.98 5.03
CA TRP A 60 3.76 -1.82 4.42
C TRP A 60 2.31 -1.63 4.87
N VAL A 61 1.53 -2.70 4.94
CA VAL A 61 0.13 -2.57 5.33
C VAL A 61 0.00 -2.10 6.79
N ARG A 62 0.97 -2.43 7.63
CA ARG A 62 0.96 -2.00 9.04
C ARG A 62 1.30 -0.52 9.24
N LEU A 63 1.77 0.16 8.21
CA LEU A 63 1.97 1.61 8.26
C LEU A 63 0.65 2.37 8.14
N LEU A 64 -0.38 1.74 7.60
CA LEU A 64 -1.66 2.40 7.35
C LEU A 64 -2.47 2.55 8.64
N ALA A 65 -3.12 3.72 8.79
CA ALA A 65 -4.12 3.89 9.83
C ALA A 65 -5.32 2.98 9.53
N PRO A 66 -6.13 2.59 10.53
CA PRO A 66 -7.23 1.65 10.31
C PRO A 66 -8.20 2.05 9.20
N ASP A 67 -8.57 3.31 9.10
CA ASP A 67 -9.48 3.79 8.06
C ASP A 67 -8.85 3.70 6.66
N ASP A 68 -7.55 4.02 6.55
CA ASP A 68 -6.82 3.89 5.28
C ASP A 68 -6.66 2.41 4.90
N ALA A 69 -6.38 1.55 5.86
CA ALA A 69 -6.30 0.11 5.63
C ALA A 69 -7.64 -0.45 5.16
N ALA A 70 -8.75 0.02 5.74
CA ALA A 70 -10.09 -0.39 5.31
C ALA A 70 -10.35 -0.01 3.85
N ASP A 71 -9.95 1.19 3.45
CA ASP A 71 -10.09 1.65 2.06
C ASP A 71 -9.31 0.75 1.10
N VAL A 72 -8.08 0.39 1.46
CA VAL A 72 -7.25 -0.52 0.65
C VAL A 72 -7.90 -1.89 0.55
N VAL A 73 -8.37 -2.44 1.66
CA VAL A 73 -8.99 -3.78 1.68
C VAL A 73 -10.22 -3.83 0.79
N GLN A 74 -11.01 -2.76 0.76
CA GLN A 74 -12.19 -2.69 -0.12
C GLN A 74 -11.84 -2.74 -1.60
N LEU A 75 -10.63 -2.28 -1.96
CA LEU A 75 -10.20 -2.21 -3.35
C LEU A 75 -9.48 -3.48 -3.84
N VAL A 76 -9.09 -4.37 -2.93
CA VAL A 76 -8.52 -5.65 -3.35
C VAL A 76 -9.67 -6.64 -3.63
N SER A 77 -9.38 -7.65 -4.46
CA SER A 77 -10.39 -8.65 -4.79
C SER A 77 -10.83 -9.43 -3.54
N PRO A 78 -12.10 -9.88 -3.49
CA PRO A 78 -12.59 -10.64 -2.33
C PRO A 78 -11.73 -11.85 -1.97
N THR A 79 -11.09 -12.47 -2.96
CA THR A 79 -10.23 -13.63 -2.72
C THR A 79 -8.94 -13.28 -1.97
N GLU A 80 -8.52 -12.01 -2.04
CA GLU A 80 -7.28 -11.56 -1.40
C GLU A 80 -7.51 -10.79 -0.10
N ARG A 81 -8.75 -10.37 0.17
CA ARG A 81 -9.07 -9.58 1.37
C ARG A 81 -8.68 -10.28 2.65
N SER A 82 -8.99 -11.56 2.75
CA SER A 82 -8.68 -12.35 3.94
C SER A 82 -7.17 -12.40 4.19
N ALA A 83 -6.39 -12.57 3.14
CA ALA A 83 -4.93 -12.60 3.23
C ALA A 83 -4.37 -11.26 3.70
N VAL A 84 -4.88 -10.15 3.17
CA VAL A 84 -4.44 -8.81 3.58
C VAL A 84 -4.81 -8.54 5.03
N LEU A 85 -6.04 -8.85 5.42
CA LEU A 85 -6.48 -8.69 6.81
C LEU A 85 -5.63 -9.49 7.78
N GLY A 86 -5.21 -10.69 7.38
CA GLY A 86 -4.36 -11.54 8.19
C GLY A 86 -2.96 -11.00 8.43
N LEU A 87 -2.52 -10.01 7.65
CA LEU A 87 -1.22 -9.38 7.84
C LEU A 87 -1.24 -8.25 8.87
N LEU A 88 -2.41 -7.76 9.22
CA LEU A 88 -2.57 -6.71 10.23
C LEU A 88 -2.39 -7.30 11.63
N ASP A 89 -1.95 -6.45 12.57
CA ASP A 89 -1.98 -6.84 13.96
C ASP A 89 -3.44 -7.00 14.43
N GLU A 90 -3.65 -7.72 15.52
CA GLU A 90 -5.00 -8.09 15.95
C GLU A 90 -5.89 -6.88 16.20
N THR A 91 -5.39 -5.88 16.91
CA THR A 91 -6.18 -4.68 17.24
C THR A 91 -6.60 -3.94 15.99
N THR A 92 -5.67 -3.71 15.05
CA THR A 92 -5.96 -3.03 13.80
C THR A 92 -6.91 -3.83 12.93
N ARG A 93 -6.72 -5.17 12.90
CA ARG A 93 -7.62 -6.04 12.13
C ARG A 93 -9.06 -5.95 12.60
N LEU A 94 -9.26 -5.90 13.93
CA LEU A 94 -10.61 -5.76 14.50
C LEU A 94 -11.22 -4.42 14.13
N GLU A 95 -10.44 -3.35 14.21
CA GLU A 95 -10.90 -2.01 13.83
C GLU A 95 -11.26 -1.94 12.35
N VAL A 96 -10.41 -2.48 11.48
CA VAL A 96 -10.66 -2.51 10.03
C VAL A 96 -11.91 -3.34 9.71
N THR A 97 -12.06 -4.49 10.36
CA THR A 97 -13.23 -5.34 10.16
C THR A 97 -14.52 -4.60 10.54
N ALA A 98 -14.48 -3.85 11.63
CA ALA A 98 -15.62 -3.05 12.06
C ALA A 98 -15.94 -1.95 11.04
N LEU A 99 -14.92 -1.27 10.51
CA LEU A 99 -15.10 -0.24 9.50
C LEU A 99 -15.70 -0.80 8.20
N LEU A 100 -15.25 -1.98 7.79
CA LEU A 100 -15.77 -2.65 6.59
C LEU A 100 -17.24 -3.00 6.71
N ALA A 101 -17.72 -3.26 7.92
CA ALA A 101 -19.12 -3.59 8.17
C ALA A 101 -20.06 -2.42 7.89
N TYR A 102 -19.55 -1.19 7.90
CA TYR A 102 -20.32 0.02 7.63
C TYR A 102 -20.14 0.58 6.22
N ALA A 103 -19.34 -0.09 5.41
CA ALA A 103 -19.05 0.35 4.05
C ALA A 103 -20.17 0.00 3.06
#